data_b9f7654d0f3ed2ea239d25e714530244
#
_entry.id   b9f7654d0f3ed2ea239d25e714530244
#
_cell.length_a   1.000
_cell.length_b   1.000
_cell.length_c   1.000
_cell.angle_alpha   90.00
_cell.angle_beta   90.00
_cell.angle_gamma   90.00
#
_symmetry.space_group_name_H-M   'P 1'
#
loop_
_entity.id
_entity.type
_entity.pdbx_description
1 polymer ?
#
loop_
_entity_poly.entity_id
_entity_poly.type
_entity_poly.pdbx_seq_one_letter_code
_entity_poly.pdbx_strand_id
1 'polypeptide(L)'
;MAMVFCRGCGKEIHETAPTCPNCGAPQIGVVRIDAEVPPGVAGWSWGAFLLNWIWAIGNQTWIGLIALIPYVGFIMAIVLGFKGREWAWKAKKWESVEEFNRVQKKWSFWGVVIVATIFCIGILAAIAIAALASSRA
;
A
#
# COMPACT_ATOMS: atom_id res chain seq x y z
N MET A 1 -6.99 10.76 -28.46
CA MET A 1 -6.09 9.57 -28.54
C MET A 1 -4.68 10.05 -28.35
N ALA A 2 -4.01 9.58 -27.31
CA ALA A 2 -2.62 9.99 -27.06
C ALA A 2 -1.67 9.14 -27.89
N MET A 3 -0.71 9.78 -28.55
CA MET A 3 0.39 9.14 -29.23
C MET A 3 1.64 9.26 -28.37
N VAL A 4 2.44 8.19 -28.32
CA VAL A 4 3.70 8.13 -27.59
C VAL A 4 4.82 7.71 -28.51
N PHE A 5 6.06 8.05 -28.16
CA PHE A 5 7.21 7.63 -28.95
C PHE A 5 7.69 6.24 -28.52
N CYS A 6 7.94 5.40 -29.51
CA CYS A 6 8.55 4.09 -29.29
C CYS A 6 9.95 4.21 -28.70
N ARG A 7 10.24 3.50 -27.64
CA ARG A 7 11.56 3.49 -27.01
C ARG A 7 12.65 2.82 -27.87
N GLY A 8 12.26 1.96 -28.80
CA GLY A 8 13.20 1.25 -29.67
C GLY A 8 13.57 2.02 -30.93
N CYS A 9 12.60 2.60 -31.63
CA CYS A 9 12.83 3.25 -32.93
C CYS A 9 12.45 4.73 -32.99
N GLY A 10 11.90 5.29 -31.92
CA GLY A 10 11.53 6.72 -31.82
C GLY A 10 10.33 7.15 -32.66
N LYS A 11 9.63 6.22 -33.33
CA LYS A 11 8.43 6.56 -34.10
C LYS A 11 7.20 6.68 -33.20
N GLU A 12 6.26 7.52 -33.63
CA GLU A 12 4.99 7.65 -32.93
C GLU A 12 4.16 6.37 -33.02
N ILE A 13 3.66 5.93 -31.91
CA ILE A 13 2.80 4.76 -31.77
C ILE A 13 1.62 5.11 -30.88
N HIS A 14 0.54 4.33 -31.01
CA HIS A 14 -0.60 4.49 -30.12
C HIS A 14 -0.20 4.10 -28.68
N GLU A 15 -0.63 4.87 -27.70
CA GLU A 15 -0.27 4.64 -26.29
C GLU A 15 -0.69 3.27 -25.74
N THR A 16 -1.74 2.69 -26.31
CA THR A 16 -2.25 1.36 -25.91
C THR A 16 -1.57 0.19 -26.64
N ALA A 17 -0.66 0.47 -27.57
CA ALA A 17 -0.01 -0.58 -28.33
C ALA A 17 0.95 -1.39 -27.43
N PRO A 18 0.74 -2.71 -27.27
CA PRO A 18 1.61 -3.54 -26.44
C PRO A 18 3.01 -3.71 -27.04
N THR A 19 3.11 -3.63 -28.37
CA THR A 19 4.35 -3.72 -29.13
C THR A 19 4.37 -2.66 -30.21
N CYS A 20 5.56 -2.19 -30.56
CA CYS A 20 5.71 -1.27 -31.67
C CYS A 20 5.48 -1.98 -33.01
N PRO A 21 4.55 -1.51 -33.85
CA PRO A 21 4.29 -2.12 -35.16
C PRO A 21 5.47 -1.97 -36.14
N ASN A 22 6.41 -1.09 -35.86
CA ASN A 22 7.54 -0.77 -36.71
C ASN A 22 8.80 -1.59 -36.41
N CYS A 23 9.14 -1.76 -35.12
CA CYS A 23 10.39 -2.43 -34.74
C CYS A 23 10.15 -3.66 -33.84
N GLY A 24 8.89 -3.97 -33.48
CA GLY A 24 8.54 -5.09 -32.63
C GLY A 24 8.95 -4.95 -31.15
N ALA A 25 9.51 -3.82 -30.76
CA ALA A 25 9.93 -3.61 -29.37
C ALA A 25 8.70 -3.61 -28.44
N PRO A 26 8.73 -4.38 -27.35
CA PRO A 26 7.66 -4.37 -26.37
C PRO A 26 7.61 -3.00 -25.67
N GLN A 27 6.43 -2.40 -25.61
CA GLN A 27 6.18 -1.13 -24.94
C GLN A 27 5.83 -1.31 -23.47
N ILE A 28 6.19 -2.43 -22.89
CA ILE A 28 5.97 -2.75 -21.48
C ILE A 28 6.85 -1.83 -20.63
N GLY A 29 6.23 -0.90 -19.93
CA GLY A 29 6.93 -0.08 -18.95
C GLY A 29 6.96 1.43 -19.18
N VAL A 30 6.02 1.99 -19.94
CA VAL A 30 5.69 3.39 -19.72
C VAL A 30 5.04 3.48 -18.35
N VAL A 31 5.85 3.81 -17.34
CA VAL A 31 5.33 4.24 -16.05
C VAL A 31 4.53 5.50 -16.34
N ARG A 32 3.23 5.34 -16.52
CA ARG A 32 2.33 6.49 -16.55
C ARG A 32 2.34 7.07 -15.15
N ILE A 33 2.85 8.24 -15.01
CA ILE A 33 2.70 9.04 -13.78
C ILE A 33 1.19 9.25 -13.50
N ASP A 34 0.37 9.13 -14.56
CA ASP A 34 -1.09 9.20 -14.52
C ASP A 34 -1.75 7.82 -14.63
N ALA A 35 -1.09 6.76 -14.16
CA ALA A 35 -1.69 5.43 -14.21
C ALA A 35 -3.03 5.43 -13.48
N GLU A 36 -4.09 5.38 -14.25
CA GLU A 36 -5.43 5.23 -13.73
C GLU A 36 -5.48 3.99 -12.84
N VAL A 37 -6.02 4.15 -11.65
CA VAL A 37 -6.11 3.04 -10.69
C VAL A 37 -7.18 2.08 -11.19
N PRO A 38 -6.85 0.83 -11.50
CA PRO A 38 -7.82 -0.12 -12.02
C PRO A 38 -8.96 -0.38 -11.02
N PRO A 39 -10.15 -0.75 -11.51
CA PRO A 39 -11.22 -1.21 -10.63
C PRO A 39 -10.75 -2.37 -9.74
N GLY A 40 -11.10 -2.34 -8.45
CA GLY A 40 -10.71 -3.36 -7.48
C GLY A 40 -9.41 -3.10 -6.74
N VAL A 41 -8.64 -2.08 -7.12
CA VAL A 41 -7.44 -1.64 -6.37
C VAL A 41 -7.81 -0.65 -5.27
N ALA A 42 -8.64 0.34 -5.57
CA ALA A 42 -9.09 1.32 -4.58
C ALA A 42 -9.93 0.67 -3.48
N GLY A 43 -9.94 1.25 -2.29
CA GLY A 43 -10.73 0.81 -1.16
C GLY A 43 -10.01 0.97 0.16
N TRP A 44 -10.66 0.54 1.23
CA TRP A 44 -10.10 0.58 2.57
C TRP A 44 -9.00 -0.48 2.77
N SER A 45 -7.93 -0.10 3.43
CA SER A 45 -6.83 -1.01 3.78
C SER A 45 -6.61 -1.03 5.30
N TRP A 46 -6.99 -2.12 5.93
CA TRP A 46 -6.70 -2.34 7.34
C TRP A 46 -5.21 -2.43 7.63
N GLY A 47 -4.44 -3.03 6.71
CA GLY A 47 -2.98 -3.11 6.83
C GLY A 47 -2.33 -1.72 6.84
N ALA A 48 -2.73 -0.84 5.93
CA ALA A 48 -2.22 0.52 5.86
C ALA A 48 -2.64 1.36 7.08
N PHE A 49 -3.86 1.17 7.56
CA PHE A 49 -4.36 1.87 8.75
C PHE A 49 -3.67 1.41 10.03
N LEU A 50 -3.57 0.10 10.27
CA LEU A 50 -3.06 -0.46 11.52
C LEU A 50 -1.54 -0.47 11.60
N LEU A 51 -0.87 -0.80 10.52
CA LEU A 51 0.60 -0.85 10.46
C LEU A 51 1.22 0.44 9.94
N ASN A 52 0.42 1.37 9.45
CA ASN A 52 0.75 2.67 8.90
C ASN A 52 2.18 2.80 8.32
N TRP A 53 3.17 3.30 9.06
CA TRP A 53 4.53 3.49 8.55
C TRP A 53 5.24 2.17 8.20
N ILE A 54 4.97 1.06 8.91
CA ILE A 54 5.53 -0.27 8.60
C ILE A 54 5.00 -0.75 7.24
N TRP A 55 3.69 -0.61 7.04
CA TRP A 55 3.04 -0.92 5.77
C TRP A 55 3.59 -0.04 4.63
N ALA A 56 3.80 1.25 4.91
CA ALA A 56 4.32 2.21 3.95
C ALA A 56 5.72 1.83 3.43
N ILE A 57 6.61 1.40 4.30
CA ILE A 57 7.94 0.90 3.92
C ILE A 57 7.82 -0.33 3.02
N GLY A 58 7.01 -1.31 3.42
CA GLY A 58 6.83 -2.55 2.66
C GLY A 58 6.21 -2.35 1.27
N ASN A 59 5.40 -1.32 1.10
CA ASN A 59 4.76 -0.98 -0.17
C ASN A 59 5.41 0.19 -0.92
N GLN A 60 6.58 0.63 -0.48
CA GLN A 60 7.35 1.75 -1.06
C GLN A 60 6.57 3.07 -1.13
N THR A 61 5.61 3.24 -0.25
CA THR A 61 4.77 4.44 -0.14
C THR A 61 5.37 5.38 0.92
N TRP A 62 6.47 6.01 0.59
CA TRP A 62 7.30 6.79 1.53
C TRP A 62 6.58 7.94 2.22
N ILE A 63 5.54 8.50 1.60
CA ILE A 63 4.69 9.52 2.23
C ILE A 63 4.04 9.03 3.53
N GLY A 64 3.84 7.71 3.66
CA GLY A 64 3.31 7.11 4.89
C GLY A 64 4.22 7.25 6.11
N LEU A 65 5.51 7.59 5.94
CA LEU A 65 6.42 7.87 7.05
C LEU A 65 6.03 9.13 7.86
N ILE A 66 5.19 10.00 7.30
CA ILE A 66 4.60 11.11 8.03
C ILE A 66 3.78 10.62 9.24
N ALA A 67 3.32 9.37 9.20
CA ALA A 67 2.63 8.73 10.32
C ALA A 67 3.49 8.60 11.59
N LEU A 68 4.81 8.75 11.49
CA LEU A 68 5.71 8.77 12.65
C LEU A 68 5.65 10.09 13.44
N ILE A 69 5.09 11.15 12.88
CA ILE A 69 4.94 12.44 13.55
C ILE A 69 3.76 12.38 14.52
N PRO A 70 3.93 12.67 15.83
CA PRO A 70 2.85 12.68 16.80
C PRO A 70 1.69 13.58 16.34
N TYR A 71 0.46 13.21 16.63
CA TYR A 71 -0.79 13.85 16.20
C TYR A 71 -1.06 13.81 14.70
N VAL A 72 -0.11 14.18 13.86
CA VAL A 72 -0.20 14.04 12.38
C VAL A 72 -0.31 12.58 11.99
N GLY A 73 0.38 11.70 12.71
CA GLY A 73 0.38 10.26 12.45
C GLY A 73 -1.01 9.61 12.52
N PHE A 74 -1.87 10.07 13.43
CA PHE A 74 -3.23 9.56 13.51
C PHE A 74 -4.05 9.93 12.27
N ILE A 75 -3.95 11.18 11.84
CA ILE A 75 -4.60 11.65 10.61
C ILE A 75 -4.04 10.88 9.40
N MET A 76 -2.72 10.70 9.37
CA MET A 76 -2.06 9.98 8.26
C MET A 76 -2.46 8.51 8.22
N ALA A 77 -2.68 7.86 9.35
CA ALA A 77 -3.19 6.49 9.42
C ALA A 77 -4.56 6.38 8.74
N ILE A 78 -5.46 7.32 8.99
CA ILE A 78 -6.78 7.38 8.35
C ILE A 78 -6.62 7.61 6.84
N VAL A 79 -5.77 8.53 6.43
CA VAL A 79 -5.49 8.80 5.01
C VAL A 79 -4.92 7.56 4.32
N LEU A 80 -3.99 6.85 4.95
CA LEU A 80 -3.45 5.59 4.44
C LEU A 80 -4.52 4.50 4.33
N GLY A 81 -5.48 4.46 5.25
CA GLY A 81 -6.61 3.56 5.18
C GLY A 81 -7.43 3.75 3.89
N PHE A 82 -7.69 5.00 3.50
CA PHE A 82 -8.46 5.34 2.30
C PHE A 82 -7.64 5.37 1.01
N LYS A 83 -6.45 5.94 1.05
CA LYS A 83 -5.61 6.22 -0.13
C LYS A 83 -4.41 5.28 -0.28
N GLY A 84 -4.05 4.54 0.76
CA GLY A 84 -2.85 3.72 0.77
C GLY A 84 -2.80 2.71 -0.37
N ARG A 85 -3.92 2.07 -0.68
CA ARG A 85 -3.99 1.09 -1.78
C ARG A 85 -3.68 1.73 -3.14
N GLU A 86 -4.24 2.90 -3.43
CA GLU A 86 -3.98 3.63 -4.67
C GLU A 86 -2.50 4.05 -4.77
N TRP A 87 -1.93 4.54 -3.67
CA TRP A 87 -0.53 4.94 -3.61
C TRP A 87 0.42 3.75 -3.75
N ALA A 88 0.11 2.62 -3.10
CA ALA A 88 0.89 1.40 -3.23
C ALA A 88 0.86 0.86 -4.67
N TRP A 89 -0.29 0.96 -5.35
CA TRP A 89 -0.40 0.59 -6.75
C TRP A 89 0.53 1.41 -7.64
N LYS A 90 0.58 2.72 -7.41
CA LYS A 90 1.43 3.65 -8.19
C LYS A 90 2.91 3.57 -7.82
N ALA A 91 3.23 3.26 -6.56
CA ALA A 91 4.61 3.26 -6.06
C ALA A 91 5.44 2.06 -6.52
N LYS A 92 4.80 0.94 -6.80
CA LYS A 92 5.44 -0.33 -7.14
C LYS A 92 4.81 -0.93 -8.38
N LYS A 93 5.60 -1.67 -9.18
CA LYS A 93 5.08 -2.43 -10.31
C LYS A 93 4.40 -3.70 -9.83
N TRP A 94 3.17 -3.92 -10.28
CA TRP A 94 2.38 -5.10 -10.01
C TRP A 94 2.08 -5.83 -11.30
N GLU A 95 2.12 -7.16 -11.29
CA GLU A 95 1.85 -7.98 -12.47
C GLU A 95 0.36 -7.99 -12.81
N SER A 96 -0.48 -7.98 -11.77
CA SER A 96 -1.94 -8.01 -11.92
C SER A 96 -2.64 -7.40 -10.71
N VAL A 97 -3.93 -7.08 -10.87
CA VAL A 97 -4.81 -6.63 -9.78
C VAL A 97 -4.97 -7.75 -8.74
N GLU A 98 -5.02 -9.00 -9.17
CA GLU A 98 -5.15 -10.17 -8.30
C GLU A 98 -3.92 -10.34 -7.40
N GLU A 99 -2.72 -10.17 -7.95
CA GLU A 99 -1.48 -10.19 -7.17
C GLU A 99 -1.48 -9.09 -6.12
N PHE A 100 -1.81 -7.87 -6.52
CA PHE A 100 -1.91 -6.73 -5.62
C PHE A 100 -2.88 -7.01 -4.47
N ASN A 101 -4.09 -7.47 -4.79
CA ASN A 101 -5.11 -7.77 -3.78
C ASN A 101 -4.68 -8.90 -2.84
N ARG A 102 -3.99 -9.91 -3.34
CA ARG A 102 -3.45 -11.00 -2.52
C ARG A 102 -2.43 -10.49 -1.52
N VAL A 103 -1.51 -9.62 -1.95
CA VAL A 103 -0.52 -9.00 -1.07
C VAL A 103 -1.17 -8.08 -0.05
N GLN A 104 -2.13 -7.25 -0.46
CA GLN A 104 -2.86 -6.36 0.45
C GLN A 104 -3.70 -7.12 1.47
N LYS A 105 -4.28 -8.27 1.10
CA LYS A 105 -4.94 -9.17 2.04
C LYS A 105 -3.99 -9.70 3.11
N LYS A 106 -2.78 -10.09 2.74
CA LYS A 106 -1.76 -10.53 3.70
C LYS A 106 -1.39 -9.40 4.67
N TRP A 107 -1.18 -8.19 4.18
CA TRP A 107 -0.91 -7.03 5.01
C TRP A 107 -2.06 -6.74 6.00
N SER A 108 -3.29 -6.79 5.52
CA SER A 108 -4.47 -6.57 6.38
C SER A 108 -4.61 -7.68 7.42
N PHE A 109 -4.44 -8.93 7.04
CA PHE A 109 -4.48 -10.07 7.96
C PHE A 109 -3.43 -9.94 9.07
N TRP A 110 -2.16 -9.74 8.70
CA TRP A 110 -1.08 -9.59 9.67
C TRP A 110 -1.23 -8.32 10.50
N GLY A 111 -1.69 -7.23 9.91
CA GLY A 111 -1.99 -6.00 10.64
C GLY A 111 -3.00 -6.21 11.76
N VAL A 112 -4.11 -6.87 11.47
CA VAL A 112 -5.12 -7.20 12.47
C VAL A 112 -4.56 -8.17 13.52
N VAL A 113 -3.86 -9.22 13.11
CA VAL A 113 -3.26 -10.21 14.03
C VAL A 113 -2.27 -9.57 14.99
N ILE A 114 -1.35 -8.75 14.47
CA ILE A 114 -0.31 -8.08 15.28
C ILE A 114 -0.96 -7.12 16.27
N VAL A 115 -1.85 -6.26 15.81
CA VAL A 115 -2.50 -5.27 16.68
C VAL A 115 -3.39 -5.96 17.72
N ALA A 116 -4.15 -6.97 17.35
CA ALA A 116 -4.96 -7.75 18.28
C ALA A 116 -4.09 -8.46 19.33
N THR A 117 -2.95 -9.02 18.93
CA THR A 117 -2.01 -9.67 19.84
C THR A 117 -1.43 -8.68 20.83
N ILE A 118 -0.96 -7.52 20.38
CA ILE A 118 -0.44 -6.45 21.23
C ILE A 118 -1.51 -5.97 22.22
N PHE A 119 -2.72 -5.80 21.74
CA PHE A 119 -3.87 -5.39 22.57
C PHE A 119 -4.21 -6.43 23.65
N CYS A 120 -4.22 -7.72 23.30
CA CYS A 120 -4.43 -8.80 24.26
C CYS A 120 -3.32 -8.87 25.32
N ILE A 121 -2.05 -8.74 24.91
CA ILE A 121 -0.91 -8.70 25.82
C ILE A 121 -1.03 -7.48 26.76
N GLY A 122 -1.42 -6.33 26.25
CA GLY A 122 -1.63 -5.13 27.05
C GLY A 122 -2.73 -5.31 28.10
N ILE A 123 -3.85 -5.93 27.76
CA ILE A 123 -4.93 -6.24 28.70
C ILE A 123 -4.46 -7.22 29.78
N LEU A 124 -3.79 -8.30 29.39
CA LEU A 124 -3.27 -9.28 30.34
C LEU A 124 -2.24 -8.66 31.29
N ALA A 125 -1.36 -7.81 30.78
CA ALA A 125 -0.41 -7.07 31.61
C ALA A 125 -1.12 -6.13 32.60
N ALA A 126 -2.14 -5.40 32.16
CA ALA A 126 -2.93 -4.54 33.01
C ALA A 126 -3.65 -5.30 34.13
N ILE A 127 -4.23 -6.46 33.82
CA ILE A 127 -4.87 -7.34 34.79
C ILE A 127 -3.83 -7.86 35.81
N ALA A 128 -2.66 -8.30 35.36
CA ALA A 128 -1.60 -8.79 36.22
C ALA A 128 -1.09 -7.67 37.17
N ILE A 129 -0.88 -6.46 36.67
CA ILE A 129 -0.45 -5.31 37.48
C ILE A 129 -1.53 -4.97 38.52
N ALA A 130 -2.79 -4.95 38.13
CA ALA A 130 -3.91 -4.67 39.05
C ALA A 130 -3.99 -5.75 40.14
N ALA A 131 -3.83 -7.03 39.80
CA ALA A 131 -3.83 -8.15 40.75
C ALA A 131 -2.68 -8.05 41.73
N LEU A 132 -1.46 -7.70 41.27
CA LEU A 132 -0.29 -7.50 42.14
C LEU A 132 -0.46 -6.28 43.05
N ALA A 133 -1.03 -5.20 42.57
CA ALA A 133 -1.32 -4.02 43.37
C ALA A 133 -2.33 -4.32 44.49
N SER A 134 -3.38 -5.08 44.19
CA SER A 134 -4.40 -5.48 45.19
C SER A 134 -3.86 -6.46 46.24
N SER A 135 -2.91 -7.32 45.88
CA SER A 135 -2.29 -8.26 46.83
C SER A 135 -1.30 -7.62 47.82
N ARG A 136 -0.88 -6.39 47.53
CA ARG A 136 0.02 -5.58 48.38
C ARG A 136 -0.71 -4.57 49.28
N ALA A 137 -1.98 -4.46 49.10
CA ALA A 137 -2.81 -3.55 49.90
C ALA A 137 -3.17 -4.16 51.25
#